data_d343f2e88437c159738c92672b4715bc
#
_entry.id   d343f2e88437c159738c92672b4715bc
#
_cell.length_a   1.000
_cell.length_b   1.000
_cell.length_c   1.000
_cell.angle_alpha   90.00
_cell.angle_beta   90.00
_cell.angle_gamma   90.00
#
_symmetry.space_group_name_H-M   'P 1'
#
loop_
_entity.id
_entity.type
_entity.pdbx_description
1 polymer ?
#
loop_
_entity_poly.entity_id
_entity_poly.type
_entity_poly.pdbx_seq_one_letter_code
_entity_poly.pdbx_strand_id
1 'polypeptide(L)'
;MACWKLFSMLMALLLTIAAGLGTTRPVAAATSAHLHFYMHDVTGGPSPTAVRVVNGPRGSFGNTVVIDDELTEGTSQSSATVGRAQGYYMVASMANLELMVNMNVVLTSGPYAGSSLTVVGRDDVSTPVRELSVVGGTGQFRMARGYVLWKTVTPEILDLEIFVNP
;
A
#
# COMPACT_ATOMS: atom_id res chain seq x y z
N MET A 1 -24.03 59.64 -8.42
CA MET A 1 -24.14 58.77 -7.20
C MET A 1 -24.27 57.31 -7.51
N ALA A 2 -24.71 56.89 -8.69
CA ALA A 2 -24.84 55.45 -9.04
C ALA A 2 -23.50 54.75 -9.36
N CYS A 3 -22.53 55.44 -9.95
CA CYS A 3 -21.25 54.89 -10.39
C CYS A 3 -20.33 54.48 -9.22
N TRP A 4 -20.38 55.20 -8.10
CA TRP A 4 -19.58 54.88 -6.89
C TRP A 4 -20.05 53.60 -6.18
N LYS A 5 -21.37 53.35 -6.18
CA LYS A 5 -21.91 52.12 -5.56
C LYS A 5 -21.56 50.86 -6.35
N LEU A 6 -21.51 50.93 -7.68
CA LEU A 6 -21.08 49.81 -8.54
C LEU A 6 -19.59 49.47 -8.35
N PHE A 7 -18.73 50.48 -8.19
CA PHE A 7 -17.30 50.31 -7.97
C PHE A 7 -17.02 49.65 -6.59
N SER A 8 -17.77 50.08 -5.56
CA SER A 8 -17.69 49.52 -4.22
C SER A 8 -18.17 48.04 -4.15
N MET A 9 -19.23 47.70 -4.91
CA MET A 9 -19.70 46.30 -4.98
C MET A 9 -18.75 45.39 -5.78
N LEU A 10 -18.10 45.90 -6.85
CA LEU A 10 -17.09 45.12 -7.58
C LEU A 10 -15.83 44.85 -6.75
N MET A 11 -15.39 45.85 -5.97
CA MET A 11 -14.25 45.66 -5.04
C MET A 11 -14.56 44.71 -3.91
N ALA A 12 -15.78 44.68 -3.37
CA ALA A 12 -16.19 43.72 -2.35
C ALA A 12 -16.29 42.28 -2.91
N LEU A 13 -16.72 42.11 -4.17
CA LEU A 13 -16.79 40.80 -4.82
C LEU A 13 -15.40 40.25 -5.14
N LEU A 14 -14.44 41.09 -5.50
CA LEU A 14 -13.04 40.65 -5.74
C LEU A 14 -12.31 40.25 -4.43
N LEU A 15 -12.62 40.87 -3.29
CA LEU A 15 -12.05 40.49 -2.00
C LEU A 15 -12.58 39.12 -1.48
N THR A 16 -13.82 38.77 -1.82
CA THR A 16 -14.39 37.47 -1.37
C THR A 16 -13.88 36.29 -2.17
N ILE A 17 -13.38 36.48 -3.40
CA ILE A 17 -12.79 35.42 -4.22
C ILE A 17 -11.36 35.06 -3.75
N ALA A 18 -10.64 36.00 -3.14
CA ALA A 18 -9.28 35.79 -2.64
C ALA A 18 -9.22 34.95 -1.35
N ALA A 19 -10.32 34.84 -0.60
CA ALA A 19 -10.36 34.03 0.65
C ALA A 19 -10.60 32.52 0.44
N GLY A 20 -10.87 32.11 -0.80
CA GLY A 20 -11.14 30.72 -1.17
C GLY A 20 -9.94 29.94 -1.76
N LEU A 21 -8.76 30.54 -1.85
CA LEU A 21 -7.53 29.83 -2.17
C LEU A 21 -7.13 29.01 -0.94
N GLY A 22 -7.68 27.79 -0.86
CA GLY A 22 -7.27 26.80 0.12
C GLY A 22 -5.75 26.73 0.10
N THR A 23 -5.12 26.96 1.24
CA THR A 23 -3.69 26.75 1.43
C THR A 23 -3.44 25.27 1.18
N THR A 24 -2.99 24.92 -0.03
CA THR A 24 -2.40 23.62 -0.28
C THR A 24 -1.19 23.54 0.63
N ARG A 25 -1.32 22.83 1.76
CA ARG A 25 -0.17 22.50 2.59
C ARG A 25 0.84 21.81 1.68
N PRO A 26 2.08 22.29 1.58
CA PRO A 26 3.10 21.54 0.88
C PRO A 26 3.17 20.16 1.55
N VAL A 27 2.88 19.12 0.80
CA VAL A 27 3.18 17.76 1.25
C VAL A 27 4.69 17.73 1.34
N ALA A 28 5.21 17.56 2.56
CA ALA A 28 6.63 17.39 2.76
C ALA A 28 7.11 16.29 1.81
N ALA A 29 8.19 16.55 1.07
CA ALA A 29 8.80 15.53 0.24
C ALA A 29 9.13 14.33 1.16
N ALA A 30 8.72 13.14 0.75
CA ALA A 30 9.03 11.95 1.51
C ALA A 30 10.56 11.83 1.61
N THR A 31 11.07 11.70 2.82
CA THR A 31 12.45 11.27 3.05
C THR A 31 12.54 9.78 2.77
N SER A 32 13.72 9.29 2.35
CA SER A 32 13.96 7.85 2.22
C SER A 32 13.58 7.17 3.53
N ALA A 33 12.81 6.08 3.43
CA ALA A 33 12.35 5.34 4.58
C ALA A 33 12.70 3.86 4.45
N HIS A 34 13.03 3.24 5.58
CA HIS A 34 13.15 1.79 5.73
C HIS A 34 12.07 1.34 6.71
N LEU A 35 11.20 0.45 6.27
CA LEU A 35 10.11 -0.12 7.06
C LEU A 35 10.34 -1.62 7.19
N HIS A 36 10.09 -2.17 8.38
CA HIS A 36 10.19 -3.60 8.65
C HIS A 36 8.98 -4.05 9.46
N PHE A 37 8.30 -5.08 9.01
CA PHE A 37 7.15 -5.69 9.67
C PHE A 37 6.87 -7.09 9.13
N TYR A 38 5.97 -7.80 9.82
CA TYR A 38 5.55 -9.15 9.47
C TYR A 38 4.10 -9.14 8.96
N MET A 39 3.85 -9.87 7.87
CA MET A 39 2.52 -10.05 7.28
C MET A 39 1.99 -11.43 7.66
N HIS A 40 0.74 -11.49 8.07
CA HIS A 40 0.05 -12.71 8.47
C HIS A 40 -0.93 -13.15 7.38
N ASP A 41 -0.48 -14.00 6.46
CA ASP A 41 -1.24 -14.57 5.33
C ASP A 41 -2.02 -15.81 5.80
N VAL A 42 -3.18 -15.62 6.40
CA VAL A 42 -4.00 -16.70 6.96
C VAL A 42 -4.90 -17.29 5.89
N THR A 43 -4.51 -18.46 5.35
CA THR A 43 -5.22 -19.13 4.24
C THR A 43 -6.31 -20.09 4.69
N GLY A 44 -6.45 -20.35 6.00
CA GLY A 44 -7.39 -21.34 6.54
C GLY A 44 -8.02 -20.94 7.86
N GLY A 45 -8.81 -21.85 8.47
CA GLY A 45 -9.47 -21.61 9.75
C GLY A 45 -10.79 -20.83 9.62
N PRO A 46 -11.35 -20.35 10.76
CA PRO A 46 -12.68 -19.71 10.79
C PRO A 46 -12.70 -18.27 10.26
N SER A 47 -11.54 -17.63 10.14
CA SER A 47 -11.42 -16.22 9.71
C SER A 47 -10.19 -16.04 8.83
N PRO A 48 -10.16 -16.62 7.62
CA PRO A 48 -9.04 -16.47 6.71
C PRO A 48 -8.94 -15.03 6.21
N THR A 49 -7.71 -14.51 6.08
CA THR A 49 -7.41 -13.20 5.51
C THR A 49 -7.00 -13.28 4.04
N ALA A 50 -6.64 -14.49 3.59
CA ALA A 50 -6.32 -14.83 2.21
C ALA A 50 -7.35 -15.83 1.65
N VAL A 51 -8.14 -15.41 0.66
CA VAL A 51 -9.25 -16.21 0.12
C VAL A 51 -9.11 -16.38 -1.38
N ARG A 52 -9.13 -17.65 -1.83
CA ARG A 52 -9.13 -17.95 -3.26
C ARG A 52 -10.47 -17.58 -3.88
N VAL A 53 -10.45 -16.70 -4.88
CA VAL A 53 -11.65 -16.21 -5.59
C VAL A 53 -11.74 -16.71 -7.02
N VAL A 54 -10.61 -17.16 -7.61
CA VAL A 54 -10.59 -17.79 -8.95
C VAL A 54 -9.85 -19.12 -8.87
N ASN A 55 -10.45 -20.16 -9.46
CA ASN A 55 -9.78 -21.43 -9.74
C ASN A 55 -9.32 -21.41 -11.20
N GLY A 56 -8.01 -21.51 -11.41
CA GLY A 56 -7.42 -21.52 -12.72
C GLY A 56 -7.78 -22.80 -13.52
N PRO A 57 -7.75 -22.74 -14.85
CA PRO A 57 -8.21 -23.82 -15.70
C PRO A 57 -7.24 -25.01 -15.78
N ARG A 58 -5.99 -24.86 -15.33
CA ARG A 58 -4.94 -25.88 -15.42
C ARG A 58 -4.11 -25.90 -14.13
N GLY A 59 -4.30 -26.93 -13.30
CA GLY A 59 -3.56 -27.08 -12.05
C GLY A 59 -3.73 -25.84 -11.18
N SER A 60 -2.62 -25.17 -10.86
CA SER A 60 -2.64 -23.91 -10.09
C SER A 60 -2.59 -22.64 -10.95
N PHE A 61 -2.21 -22.73 -12.24
CA PHE A 61 -2.11 -21.56 -13.13
C PHE A 61 -3.44 -20.82 -13.23
N GLY A 62 -3.43 -19.52 -12.96
CA GLY A 62 -4.60 -18.65 -12.94
C GLY A 62 -5.37 -18.65 -11.62
N ASN A 63 -4.98 -19.48 -10.62
CA ASN A 63 -5.54 -19.33 -9.28
C ASN A 63 -5.27 -17.92 -8.76
N THR A 64 -6.33 -17.27 -8.27
CA THR A 64 -6.23 -15.91 -7.72
C THR A 64 -6.75 -15.90 -6.30
N VAL A 65 -5.99 -15.29 -5.42
CA VAL A 65 -6.28 -15.12 -3.99
C VAL A 65 -6.33 -13.64 -3.68
N VAL A 66 -7.41 -13.20 -3.03
CA VAL A 66 -7.54 -11.84 -2.49
C VAL A 66 -7.09 -11.86 -1.04
N ILE A 67 -6.35 -10.85 -0.64
CA ILE A 67 -5.77 -10.72 0.69
C ILE A 67 -6.20 -9.43 1.38
N ASP A 68 -6.37 -9.52 2.69
CA ASP A 68 -6.48 -8.40 3.63
C ASP A 68 -5.76 -8.82 4.92
N ASP A 69 -4.42 -8.86 4.85
CA ASP A 69 -3.56 -9.42 5.86
C ASP A 69 -3.12 -8.39 6.88
N GLU A 70 -3.04 -8.79 8.14
CA GLU A 70 -2.54 -7.93 9.19
C GLU A 70 -1.02 -7.79 9.11
N LEU A 71 -0.54 -6.55 9.33
CA LEU A 71 0.88 -6.22 9.45
C LEU A 71 1.20 -5.88 10.89
N THR A 72 2.22 -6.53 11.45
CA THR A 72 2.62 -6.39 12.86
C THR A 72 4.12 -6.16 13.02
N GLU A 73 4.53 -5.56 14.14
CA GLU A 73 5.95 -5.31 14.45
C GLU A 73 6.75 -6.59 14.72
N GLY A 74 6.10 -7.68 15.12
CA GLY A 74 6.75 -8.95 15.42
C GLY A 74 6.02 -10.13 14.80
N THR A 75 6.59 -11.32 14.87
CA THR A 75 6.03 -12.54 14.27
C THR A 75 4.77 -13.06 14.95
N SER A 76 4.43 -12.58 16.15
CA SER A 76 3.18 -12.95 16.83
C SER A 76 2.03 -12.09 16.33
N GLN A 77 0.86 -12.69 16.08
CA GLN A 77 -0.38 -11.94 15.80
C GLN A 77 -0.81 -11.01 16.95
N SER A 78 -0.31 -11.23 18.18
CA SER A 78 -0.53 -10.33 19.32
C SER A 78 0.45 -9.16 19.38
N SER A 79 1.40 -9.06 18.47
CA SER A 79 2.31 -7.92 18.37
C SER A 79 1.56 -6.66 17.94
N ALA A 80 2.16 -5.49 18.17
CA ALA A 80 1.55 -4.22 17.81
C ALA A 80 1.25 -4.16 16.30
N THR A 81 0.00 -3.81 15.96
CA THR A 81 -0.45 -3.68 14.57
C THR A 81 0.15 -2.43 13.93
N VAL A 82 0.77 -2.60 12.77
CA VAL A 82 1.35 -1.52 11.95
C VAL A 82 0.37 -1.08 10.87
N GLY A 83 -0.39 -2.01 10.33
CA GLY A 83 -1.31 -1.74 9.23
C GLY A 83 -1.89 -3.00 8.62
N ARG A 84 -2.19 -2.92 7.31
CA ARG A 84 -2.73 -4.04 6.55
C ARG A 84 -2.11 -4.12 5.15
N ALA A 85 -1.93 -5.35 4.65
CA ALA A 85 -1.63 -5.62 3.24
C ALA A 85 -2.93 -6.02 2.53
N GLN A 86 -3.39 -5.17 1.60
CA GLN A 86 -4.67 -5.34 0.91
C GLN A 86 -4.45 -5.45 -0.59
N GLY A 87 -4.90 -6.53 -1.20
CA GLY A 87 -4.71 -6.74 -2.62
C GLY A 87 -5.01 -8.16 -3.08
N TYR A 88 -4.17 -8.65 -3.97
CA TYR A 88 -4.30 -10.01 -4.48
C TYR A 88 -2.96 -10.54 -5.00
N TYR A 89 -2.86 -11.85 -5.07
CA TYR A 89 -1.85 -12.54 -5.87
C TYR A 89 -2.48 -13.60 -6.76
N MET A 90 -1.83 -13.87 -7.89
CA MET A 90 -2.25 -14.92 -8.81
C MET A 90 -1.07 -15.78 -9.26
N VAL A 91 -1.31 -17.07 -9.48
CA VAL A 91 -0.32 -17.97 -10.08
C VAL A 91 -0.18 -17.62 -11.56
N ALA A 92 0.94 -17.02 -11.94
CA ALA A 92 1.20 -16.46 -13.25
C ALA A 92 2.12 -17.32 -14.14
N SER A 93 2.66 -18.43 -13.60
CA SER A 93 3.49 -19.36 -14.36
C SER A 93 2.77 -20.69 -14.56
N MET A 94 2.91 -21.27 -15.76
CA MET A 94 2.42 -22.61 -16.09
C MET A 94 3.40 -23.72 -15.65
N ALA A 95 4.65 -23.37 -15.37
CA ALA A 95 5.72 -24.33 -15.10
C ALA A 95 6.06 -24.43 -13.60
N ASN A 96 6.10 -23.30 -12.90
CA ASN A 96 6.53 -23.20 -11.51
C ASN A 96 5.50 -22.43 -10.67
N LEU A 97 5.64 -22.49 -9.35
CA LEU A 97 4.85 -21.66 -8.44
C LEU A 97 5.45 -20.24 -8.40
N GLU A 98 5.09 -19.45 -9.39
CA GLU A 98 5.45 -18.05 -9.47
C GLU A 98 4.17 -17.21 -9.43
N LEU A 99 4.16 -16.24 -8.55
CA LEU A 99 3.01 -15.39 -8.32
C LEU A 99 3.24 -14.01 -8.96
N MET A 100 2.17 -13.44 -9.48
CA MET A 100 2.07 -12.00 -9.71
C MET A 100 1.35 -11.41 -8.51
N VAL A 101 2.06 -10.58 -7.74
CA VAL A 101 1.54 -9.90 -6.56
C VAL A 101 1.19 -8.46 -6.91
N ASN A 102 0.04 -8.00 -6.41
CA ASN A 102 -0.38 -6.59 -6.44
C ASN A 102 -1.10 -6.28 -5.14
N MET A 103 -0.49 -5.44 -4.30
CA MET A 103 -1.06 -5.08 -3.00
C MET A 103 -0.74 -3.65 -2.60
N ASN A 104 -1.56 -3.10 -1.71
CA ASN A 104 -1.30 -1.88 -0.97
C ASN A 104 -0.92 -2.23 0.47
N VAL A 105 0.21 -1.69 0.92
CA VAL A 105 0.59 -1.64 2.33
C VAL A 105 -0.03 -0.38 2.90
N VAL A 106 -1.09 -0.52 3.69
CA VAL A 106 -1.85 0.58 4.32
C VAL A 106 -1.38 0.72 5.76
N LEU A 107 -0.73 1.83 6.09
CA LEU A 107 -0.18 2.07 7.43
C LEU A 107 -1.22 2.77 8.31
N THR A 108 -1.54 2.17 9.46
CA THR A 108 -2.55 2.66 10.40
C THR A 108 -1.97 3.18 11.70
N SER A 109 -0.68 2.91 11.95
CA SER A 109 0.04 3.36 13.15
C SER A 109 1.42 3.92 12.81
N GLY A 110 2.10 4.47 13.81
CA GLY A 110 3.45 5.00 13.69
C GLY A 110 3.53 6.32 12.90
N PRO A 111 4.76 6.74 12.52
CA PRO A 111 5.00 8.05 11.90
C PRO A 111 4.38 8.21 10.51
N TYR A 112 4.05 7.11 9.83
CA TYR A 112 3.49 7.10 8.49
C TYR A 112 2.00 6.76 8.45
N ALA A 113 1.31 6.78 9.59
CA ALA A 113 -0.13 6.49 9.68
C ALA A 113 -0.94 7.34 8.70
N GLY A 114 -1.92 6.71 8.02
CA GLY A 114 -2.73 7.33 6.97
C GLY A 114 -2.06 7.38 5.59
N SER A 115 -0.86 6.82 5.46
CA SER A 115 -0.15 6.68 4.18
C SER A 115 -0.23 5.23 3.68
N SER A 116 -0.01 5.03 2.38
CA SER A 116 0.08 3.69 1.80
C SER A 116 1.20 3.60 0.77
N LEU A 117 1.67 2.37 0.54
CA LEU A 117 2.61 2.01 -0.53
C LEU A 117 1.93 0.99 -1.45
N THR A 118 2.15 1.11 -2.76
CA THR A 118 1.71 0.10 -3.74
C THR A 118 2.89 -0.78 -4.13
N VAL A 119 2.77 -2.07 -3.88
CA VAL A 119 3.77 -3.10 -4.16
C VAL A 119 3.26 -4.00 -5.29
N VAL A 120 4.08 -4.15 -6.32
CA VAL A 120 3.77 -4.99 -7.49
C VAL A 120 5.01 -5.76 -7.89
N GLY A 121 4.88 -7.03 -8.21
CA GLY A 121 6.02 -7.78 -8.72
C GLY A 121 5.77 -9.27 -8.87
N ARG A 122 6.78 -9.91 -9.47
CA ARG A 122 6.88 -11.37 -9.55
C ARG A 122 7.44 -11.90 -8.24
N ASP A 123 6.76 -12.85 -7.65
CA ASP A 123 7.20 -13.61 -6.48
C ASP A 123 7.49 -15.06 -6.92
N ASP A 124 8.76 -15.41 -7.00
CA ASP A 124 9.21 -16.79 -7.18
C ASP A 124 9.34 -17.45 -5.81
N VAL A 125 8.32 -18.19 -5.41
CA VAL A 125 8.21 -18.81 -4.09
C VAL A 125 9.37 -19.80 -3.78
N SER A 126 10.08 -20.26 -4.81
CA SER A 126 11.23 -21.15 -4.63
C SER A 126 12.50 -20.44 -4.13
N THR A 127 12.55 -19.11 -4.21
CA THR A 127 13.71 -18.32 -3.78
C THR A 127 13.59 -17.89 -2.32
N PRO A 128 14.68 -17.94 -1.53
CA PRO A 128 14.64 -17.59 -0.10
C PRO A 128 14.31 -16.12 0.16
N VAL A 129 14.79 -15.23 -0.71
CA VAL A 129 14.52 -13.77 -0.66
C VAL A 129 13.99 -13.34 -2.01
N ARG A 130 12.83 -12.74 -2.04
CA ARG A 130 12.16 -12.23 -3.24
C ARG A 130 12.14 -10.72 -3.21
N GLU A 131 12.35 -10.10 -4.35
CA GLU A 131 12.29 -8.65 -4.47
C GLU A 131 11.06 -8.25 -5.30
N LEU A 132 10.24 -7.37 -4.74
CA LEU A 132 9.10 -6.77 -5.41
C LEU A 132 9.27 -5.25 -5.46
N SER A 133 8.71 -4.62 -6.50
CA SER A 133 8.82 -3.18 -6.69
C SER A 133 7.79 -2.40 -5.89
N VAL A 134 8.21 -1.31 -5.25
CA VAL A 134 7.31 -0.24 -4.80
C VAL A 134 7.13 0.73 -5.96
N VAL A 135 5.92 0.79 -6.50
CA VAL A 135 5.63 1.56 -7.73
C VAL A 135 4.97 2.91 -7.44
N GLY A 136 4.66 3.20 -6.20
CA GLY A 136 4.05 4.44 -5.75
C GLY A 136 3.47 4.34 -4.36
N GLY A 137 2.74 5.38 -3.96
CA GLY A 137 2.05 5.41 -2.67
C GLY A 137 1.20 6.65 -2.52
N THR A 138 0.58 6.79 -1.35
CA THR A 138 -0.24 7.93 -0.96
C THR A 138 0.29 8.60 0.30
N GLY A 139 -0.27 9.76 0.65
CA GLY A 139 0.14 10.49 1.85
C GLY A 139 1.60 10.90 1.77
N GLN A 140 2.40 10.48 2.76
CA GLN A 140 3.84 10.78 2.82
C GLN A 140 4.66 10.04 1.76
N PHE A 141 4.10 8.99 1.14
CA PHE A 141 4.74 8.19 0.10
C PHE A 141 4.27 8.53 -1.32
N ARG A 142 3.63 9.69 -1.51
CA ARG A 142 3.25 10.15 -2.85
C ARG A 142 4.51 10.29 -3.73
N MET A 143 4.47 9.69 -4.93
CA MET A 143 5.58 9.62 -5.90
C MET A 143 6.74 8.71 -5.47
N ALA A 144 6.67 8.07 -4.31
CA ALA A 144 7.72 7.18 -3.82
C ALA A 144 7.99 6.01 -4.79
N ARG A 145 9.25 5.58 -4.83
CA ARG A 145 9.74 4.41 -5.53
C ARG A 145 10.64 3.61 -4.61
N GLY A 146 10.75 2.32 -4.85
CA GLY A 146 11.61 1.47 -4.03
C GLY A 146 11.39 -0.01 -4.30
N TYR A 147 11.74 -0.80 -3.30
CA TYR A 147 11.58 -2.25 -3.36
C TYR A 147 11.24 -2.83 -2.00
N VAL A 148 10.71 -4.04 -2.01
CA VAL A 148 10.44 -4.87 -0.84
C VAL A 148 11.31 -6.12 -0.94
N LEU A 149 12.06 -6.43 0.10
CA LEU A 149 12.65 -7.74 0.29
C LEU A 149 11.68 -8.60 1.12
N TRP A 150 11.24 -9.69 0.53
CA TRP A 150 10.19 -10.54 1.06
C TRP A 150 10.75 -11.93 1.36
N LYS A 151 10.58 -12.41 2.60
CA LYS A 151 11.05 -13.73 3.06
C LYS A 151 9.91 -14.50 3.70
N THR A 152 9.85 -15.81 3.50
CA THR A 152 8.93 -16.70 4.22
C THR A 152 9.55 -17.12 5.54
N VAL A 153 8.90 -16.79 6.65
CA VAL A 153 9.27 -17.23 8.01
C VAL A 153 8.58 -18.54 8.32
N THR A 154 7.27 -18.58 8.12
CA THR A 154 6.43 -19.80 8.16
C THR A 154 5.45 -19.72 6.97
N PRO A 155 4.70 -20.81 6.67
CA PRO A 155 3.70 -20.76 5.60
C PRO A 155 2.67 -19.61 5.72
N GLU A 156 2.44 -19.11 6.92
CA GLU A 156 1.47 -18.04 7.20
C GLU A 156 2.11 -16.73 7.66
N ILE A 157 3.46 -16.66 7.75
CA ILE A 157 4.16 -15.46 8.22
C ILE A 157 5.25 -15.09 7.22
N LEU A 158 5.18 -13.87 6.73
CA LEU A 158 6.12 -13.29 5.80
C LEU A 158 6.82 -12.08 6.44
N ASP A 159 8.15 -12.03 6.28
CA ASP A 159 9.00 -10.93 6.71
C ASP A 159 9.17 -9.94 5.55
N LEU A 160 8.81 -8.69 5.75
CA LEU A 160 8.85 -7.64 4.75
C LEU A 160 9.78 -6.50 5.18
N GLU A 161 10.86 -6.31 4.44
CA GLU A 161 11.73 -5.14 4.54
C GLU A 161 11.47 -4.23 3.33
N ILE A 162 10.98 -3.01 3.55
CA ILE A 162 10.62 -2.06 2.49
C ILE A 162 11.58 -0.88 2.51
N PHE A 163 12.22 -0.65 1.37
CA PHE A 163 13.12 0.47 1.12
C PHE A 163 12.47 1.43 0.13
N VAL A 164 12.21 2.66 0.57
CA VAL A 164 11.47 3.67 -0.21
C VAL A 164 12.29 4.92 -0.35
N ASN A 165 12.38 5.41 -1.58
CA ASN A 165 12.87 6.75 -1.89
C ASN A 165 11.72 7.60 -2.43
N PRO A 166 11.70 8.92 -2.11
CA PRO A 166 10.69 9.84 -2.60
C PRO A 166 10.77 10.05 -4.11
#